data_33d54b96c64591c665fd9a7cbecbc046
#
_entry.id   33d54b96c64591c665fd9a7cbecbc046
#
_cell.length_a   1.000
_cell.length_b   1.000
_cell.length_c   1.000
_cell.angle_alpha   90.00
_cell.angle_beta   90.00
_cell.angle_gamma   90.00
#
_symmetry.space_group_name_H-M   'P 1'
#
loop_
_entity.id
_entity.type
_entity.pdbx_description
1 polymer ?
#
loop_
_entity_poly.entity_id
_entity_poly.type
_entity_poly.pdbx_seq_one_letter_code
_entity_poly.pdbx_strand_id
1 'polypeptide(L)'
;MNNGDSLTMAGIEIRAIPMYNLREEAKDLHVKGRGNGYIIERDGTRIYIAGDTEDIPEMRDLKNIDIAFIPMNLPYTMPVEAAADAVLEFKPKKVYPYHYKGKEGLSDVGKFKNIVETNSVNIEVVQLDWYPD
;
A
#
# COMPACT_ATOMS: atom_id res chain seq x y z
N MET A 1 16.31 9.01 -2.56
CA MET A 1 15.32 9.99 -2.07
C MET A 1 15.04 9.71 -0.60
N ASN A 2 14.85 10.75 0.18
CA ASN A 2 14.39 10.63 1.56
C ASN A 2 12.88 10.88 1.61
N ASN A 3 12.25 10.47 2.72
CA ASN A 3 10.82 10.72 2.91
C ASN A 3 10.52 12.21 2.73
N GLY A 4 9.48 12.51 1.96
CA GLY A 4 9.06 13.87 1.65
C GLY A 4 9.73 14.50 0.44
N ASP A 5 10.78 13.88 -0.09
CA ASP A 5 11.43 14.39 -1.29
C ASP A 5 10.54 14.20 -2.51
N SER A 6 10.67 15.08 -3.50
CA SER A 6 10.03 14.90 -4.79
C SER A 6 11.00 15.18 -5.93
N LEU A 7 10.76 14.52 -7.05
CA LEU A 7 11.57 14.61 -8.26
C LEU A 7 10.64 14.66 -9.45
N THR A 8 10.91 15.56 -10.39
CA THR A 8 10.16 15.63 -11.64
C THR A 8 11.09 15.35 -12.81
N MET A 9 10.71 14.41 -13.67
CA MET A 9 11.50 14.02 -14.83
C MET A 9 10.58 13.58 -15.97
N ALA A 10 10.77 14.14 -17.16
CA ALA A 10 10.02 13.77 -18.38
C ALA A 10 8.49 13.81 -18.18
N GLY A 11 7.99 14.80 -17.43
CA GLY A 11 6.56 14.95 -17.16
C GLY A 11 6.01 14.03 -16.08
N ILE A 12 6.88 13.30 -15.39
CA ILE A 12 6.50 12.40 -14.29
C ILE A 12 7.00 13.01 -12.98
N GLU A 13 6.10 13.17 -12.01
CA GLU A 13 6.47 13.57 -10.66
C GLU A 13 6.52 12.34 -9.76
N ILE A 14 7.59 12.18 -9.01
CA ILE A 14 7.76 11.09 -8.04
C ILE A 14 7.96 11.72 -6.68
N ARG A 15 7.11 11.34 -5.72
CA ARG A 15 7.21 11.80 -4.33
C ARG A 15 7.46 10.61 -3.42
N ALA A 16 8.46 10.73 -2.55
CA ALA A 16 8.76 9.71 -1.57
C ALA A 16 7.85 9.86 -0.34
N ILE A 17 7.18 8.78 0.01
CA ILE A 17 6.27 8.67 1.15
C ILE A 17 6.90 7.73 2.16
N PRO A 18 6.73 7.97 3.48
CA PRO A 18 7.26 7.03 4.47
C PRO A 18 6.73 5.61 4.30
N MET A 19 7.56 4.63 4.64
CA MET A 19 7.15 3.25 4.85
C MET A 19 7.79 2.75 6.14
N TYR A 20 7.00 2.20 7.04
CA TYR A 20 7.52 1.65 8.29
C TYR A 20 6.47 0.80 8.99
N ASN A 21 6.94 0.03 9.98
CA ASN A 21 6.05 -0.84 10.75
C ASN A 21 5.68 -0.19 12.09
N LEU A 22 4.46 -0.47 12.53
CA LEU A 22 3.86 0.09 13.75
C LEU A 22 3.80 -0.92 14.88
N ARG A 23 3.48 -2.18 14.58
CA ARG A 23 3.26 -3.22 15.61
C ARG A 23 4.56 -3.48 16.38
N GLU A 24 4.42 -3.64 17.69
CA GLU A 24 5.58 -3.83 18.56
C GLU A 24 6.47 -5.01 18.14
N GLU A 25 5.84 -6.12 17.71
CA GLU A 25 6.54 -7.32 17.27
C GLU A 25 7.24 -7.19 15.91
N ALA A 26 6.92 -6.13 15.15
CA ALA A 26 7.42 -5.96 13.78
C ALA A 26 8.12 -4.63 13.52
N LYS A 27 8.13 -3.71 14.49
CA LYS A 27 8.63 -2.33 14.28
C LYS A 27 10.08 -2.26 13.83
N ASP A 28 10.90 -3.24 14.19
CA ASP A 28 12.33 -3.26 13.86
C ASP A 28 12.60 -3.84 12.46
N LEU A 29 11.61 -4.45 11.82
CA LEU A 29 11.75 -4.99 10.47
C LEU A 29 11.86 -3.87 9.43
N HIS A 30 11.04 -2.83 9.59
CA HIS A 30 11.07 -1.66 8.70
C HIS A 30 10.95 -0.41 9.55
N VAL A 31 12.06 0.31 9.71
CA VAL A 31 12.15 1.52 10.54
C VAL A 31 11.91 2.74 9.65
N LYS A 32 11.15 3.71 10.17
CA LYS A 32 10.86 4.95 9.43
C LYS A 32 12.17 5.65 9.03
N GLY A 33 12.25 6.07 7.77
CA GLY A 33 13.42 6.74 7.21
C GLY A 33 14.41 5.81 6.54
N ARG A 34 14.24 4.48 6.69
CA ARG A 34 15.14 3.51 6.06
C ARG A 34 14.79 3.26 4.60
N GLY A 35 13.52 3.39 4.25
CA GLY A 35 13.05 3.18 2.90
C GLY A 35 11.85 4.06 2.58
N ASN A 36 11.35 3.96 1.35
CA ASN A 36 10.24 4.79 0.87
C ASN A 36 9.17 3.95 0.19
N GLY A 37 7.91 4.39 0.33
CA GLY A 37 6.90 4.19 -0.68
C GLY A 37 6.94 5.38 -1.64
N TYR A 38 6.16 5.33 -2.71
CA TYR A 38 6.19 6.39 -3.72
C TYR A 38 4.80 6.72 -4.23
N ILE A 39 4.56 8.01 -4.48
CA ILE A 39 3.46 8.45 -5.33
C ILE A 39 4.06 8.87 -6.66
N ILE A 40 3.57 8.28 -7.75
CA ILE A 40 3.99 8.58 -9.11
C ILE A 40 2.81 9.26 -9.80
N GLU A 41 3.03 10.45 -10.34
CA GLU A 41 1.96 11.22 -10.99
C GLU A 41 2.37 11.59 -12.41
N ARG A 42 1.45 11.33 -13.36
CA ARG A 42 1.59 11.74 -14.73
C ARG A 42 0.21 12.02 -15.32
N ASP A 43 0.06 13.18 -15.97
CA ASP A 43 -1.18 13.58 -16.65
C ASP A 43 -2.42 13.48 -15.74
N GLY A 44 -2.25 13.80 -14.45
CA GLY A 44 -3.33 13.77 -13.47
C GLY A 44 -3.62 12.40 -12.87
N THR A 45 -2.97 11.34 -13.33
CA THR A 45 -3.10 10.00 -12.73
C THR A 45 -2.07 9.83 -11.62
N ARG A 46 -2.54 9.43 -10.43
CA ARG A 46 -1.71 9.29 -9.23
C ARG A 46 -1.67 7.82 -8.80
N ILE A 47 -0.48 7.25 -8.75
CA ILE A 47 -0.25 5.87 -8.37
C ILE A 47 0.57 5.85 -7.09
N TYR A 48 0.07 5.14 -6.07
CA TYR A 48 0.76 4.94 -4.80
C TYR A 48 1.30 3.52 -4.73
N ILE A 49 2.60 3.41 -4.51
CA ILE A 49 3.28 2.13 -4.26
C ILE A 49 3.78 2.20 -2.83
N ALA A 50 3.17 1.43 -1.93
CA ALA A 50 3.38 1.59 -0.50
C ALA A 50 4.77 1.16 -0.03
N GLY A 51 5.36 0.15 -0.66
CA GLY A 51 6.59 -0.45 -0.16
C GLY A 51 6.30 -1.34 1.05
N ASP A 52 7.32 -1.66 1.82
CA ASP A 52 7.20 -2.56 2.97
C ASP A 52 6.75 -1.78 4.21
N THR A 53 5.45 -1.62 4.34
CA THR A 53 4.87 -0.77 5.38
C THR A 53 3.66 -1.41 6.04
N GLU A 54 3.31 -0.91 7.22
CA GLU A 54 1.99 -1.11 7.81
C GLU A 54 1.07 0.08 7.45
N ASP A 55 -0.11 0.09 8.03
CA ASP A 55 -1.16 1.07 7.77
C ASP A 55 -0.91 2.39 8.49
N ILE A 56 0.22 3.00 8.20
CA ILE A 56 0.72 4.21 8.84
C ILE A 56 -0.19 5.43 8.60
N PRO A 57 -0.14 6.44 9.50
CA PRO A 57 -0.95 7.66 9.32
C PRO A 57 -0.72 8.35 7.98
N GLU A 58 0.52 8.35 7.49
CA GLU A 58 0.86 8.97 6.20
C GLU A 58 0.14 8.29 5.03
N MET A 59 -0.09 6.96 5.11
CA MET A 59 -0.89 6.25 4.12
C MET A 59 -2.37 6.63 4.24
N ARG A 60 -2.90 6.63 5.45
CA ARG A 60 -4.32 6.88 5.71
C ARG A 60 -4.74 8.31 5.34
N ASP A 61 -3.79 9.24 5.35
CA ASP A 61 -4.04 10.65 5.01
C ASP A 61 -3.93 10.96 3.51
N LEU A 62 -3.56 9.99 2.68
CA LEU A 62 -3.41 10.20 1.25
C LEU A 62 -4.74 10.60 0.60
N LYS A 63 -4.67 11.46 -0.43
CA LYS A 63 -5.82 11.97 -1.17
C LYS A 63 -5.62 11.78 -2.66
N ASN A 64 -6.73 11.63 -3.37
CA ASN A 64 -6.76 11.61 -4.84
C ASN A 64 -5.84 10.54 -5.45
N ILE A 65 -5.84 9.34 -4.86
CA ILE A 65 -5.08 8.22 -5.37
C ILE A 65 -5.95 7.43 -6.35
N ASP A 66 -5.49 7.30 -7.59
CA ASP A 66 -6.19 6.54 -8.62
C ASP A 66 -5.92 5.05 -8.50
N ILE A 67 -4.65 4.69 -8.27
CA ILE A 67 -4.23 3.29 -8.16
C ILE A 67 -3.28 3.16 -6.97
N ALA A 68 -3.50 2.14 -6.13
CA ALA A 68 -2.64 1.85 -5.00
C ALA A 68 -2.19 0.39 -5.03
N PHE A 69 -0.90 0.16 -4.77
CA PHE A 69 -0.32 -1.16 -4.56
C PHE A 69 -0.02 -1.29 -3.07
N ILE A 70 -0.68 -2.23 -2.40
CA ILE A 70 -0.64 -2.37 -0.94
C ILE A 70 -0.12 -3.77 -0.56
N PRO A 71 0.93 -3.85 0.30
CA PRO A 71 1.44 -5.12 0.77
C PRO A 71 0.59 -5.67 1.90
N MET A 72 0.59 -6.98 2.07
CA MET A 72 -0.10 -7.62 3.19
C MET A 72 0.53 -8.97 3.53
N ASN A 73 1.85 -8.99 3.72
CA ASN A 73 2.59 -10.21 4.04
C ASN A 73 3.06 -10.21 5.50
N LEU A 74 2.61 -11.19 6.25
CA LEU A 74 2.96 -11.33 7.66
C LEU A 74 4.23 -12.17 7.84
N PRO A 75 5.06 -11.82 8.81
CA PRO A 75 4.92 -10.75 9.80
C PRO A 75 5.52 -9.42 9.35
N TYR A 76 5.94 -9.30 8.10
CA TYR A 76 6.81 -8.23 7.60
C TYR A 76 6.07 -6.91 7.37
N THR A 77 4.80 -6.96 6.96
CA THR A 77 4.00 -5.78 6.75
C THR A 77 2.72 -5.86 7.58
N MET A 78 1.53 -5.86 6.97
CA MET A 78 0.28 -5.79 7.72
C MET A 78 -0.66 -6.94 7.39
N PRO A 79 -1.55 -7.30 8.33
CA PRO A 79 -2.59 -8.27 8.02
C PRO A 79 -3.62 -7.67 7.06
N VAL A 80 -4.39 -8.55 6.40
CA VAL A 80 -5.40 -8.11 5.42
C VAL A 80 -6.45 -7.19 6.01
N GLU A 81 -6.80 -7.36 7.29
CA GLU A 81 -7.78 -6.53 7.98
C GLU A 81 -7.28 -5.08 8.12
N ALA A 82 -6.01 -4.89 8.51
CA ALA A 82 -5.41 -3.57 8.62
C ALA A 82 -5.27 -2.90 7.25
N ALA A 83 -4.87 -3.66 6.24
CA ALA A 83 -4.77 -3.16 4.87
C ALA A 83 -6.14 -2.69 4.36
N ALA A 84 -7.19 -3.49 4.59
CA ALA A 84 -8.55 -3.13 4.18
C ALA A 84 -9.03 -1.87 4.89
N ASP A 85 -8.78 -1.75 6.19
CA ASP A 85 -9.17 -0.60 6.98
C ASP A 85 -8.50 0.69 6.47
N ALA A 86 -7.20 0.62 6.17
CA ALA A 86 -6.47 1.76 5.61
C ALA A 86 -7.01 2.17 4.24
N VAL A 87 -7.26 1.21 3.36
CA VAL A 87 -7.80 1.46 2.02
C VAL A 87 -9.18 2.11 2.11
N LEU A 88 -10.02 1.67 3.02
CA LEU A 88 -11.35 2.27 3.24
C LEU A 88 -11.24 3.71 3.75
N GLU A 89 -10.14 4.06 4.41
CA GLU A 89 -9.92 5.41 4.89
C GLU A 89 -9.39 6.35 3.80
N PHE A 90 -8.33 5.97 3.07
CA PHE A 90 -7.77 6.89 2.04
C PHE A 90 -8.44 6.76 0.67
N LYS A 91 -9.26 5.75 0.46
CA LYS A 91 -10.20 5.61 -0.67
C LYS A 91 -9.56 5.76 -2.06
N PRO A 92 -8.58 4.94 -2.41
CA PRO A 92 -8.10 4.91 -3.79
C PRO A 92 -9.21 4.40 -4.70
N LYS A 93 -9.19 4.77 -5.97
CA LYS A 93 -10.19 4.27 -6.92
C LYS A 93 -10.01 2.79 -7.21
N LYS A 94 -8.76 2.34 -7.25
CA LYS A 94 -8.41 0.95 -7.57
C LYS A 94 -7.24 0.52 -6.69
N VAL A 95 -7.28 -0.69 -6.16
CA VAL A 95 -6.21 -1.22 -5.32
C VAL A 95 -5.80 -2.61 -5.78
N TYR A 96 -4.49 -2.81 -5.83
CA TYR A 96 -3.87 -4.08 -6.19
C TYR A 96 -3.14 -4.62 -4.96
N PRO A 97 -3.62 -5.71 -4.33
CA PRO A 97 -2.80 -6.42 -3.36
C PRO A 97 -1.54 -6.93 -4.05
N TYR A 98 -0.40 -6.72 -3.41
CA TYR A 98 0.87 -7.25 -3.89
C TYR A 98 1.73 -7.60 -2.67
N HIS A 99 2.85 -8.30 -2.86
CA HIS A 99 3.75 -8.67 -1.77
C HIS A 99 2.95 -9.26 -0.59
N TYR A 100 2.16 -10.31 -0.88
CA TYR A 100 1.30 -10.93 0.12
C TYR A 100 1.73 -12.35 0.48
N LYS A 101 2.92 -12.78 0.08
CA LYS A 101 3.51 -14.05 0.53
C LYS A 101 4.41 -13.79 1.72
N GLY A 102 4.00 -14.26 2.87
CA GLY A 102 4.73 -14.10 4.12
C GLY A 102 5.40 -15.39 4.55
N LYS A 103 5.85 -15.42 5.81
CA LYS A 103 6.55 -16.56 6.39
C LYS A 103 5.68 -17.81 6.43
N GLU A 104 4.40 -17.66 6.68
CA GLU A 104 3.44 -18.76 6.82
C GLU A 104 2.69 -19.05 5.50
N GLY A 105 3.06 -18.41 4.41
CA GLY A 105 2.43 -18.58 3.11
C GLY A 105 1.70 -17.33 2.64
N LEU A 106 0.72 -17.52 1.75
CA LEU A 106 -0.03 -16.42 1.15
C LEU A 106 -1.09 -15.89 2.11
N SER A 107 -1.21 -14.56 2.21
CA SER A 107 -2.32 -13.92 2.91
C SER A 107 -3.62 -14.09 2.13
N ASP A 108 -4.74 -14.00 2.83
CA ASP A 108 -6.07 -14.17 2.21
C ASP A 108 -6.51 -12.90 1.50
N VAL A 109 -6.03 -12.70 0.27
CA VAL A 109 -6.38 -11.52 -0.53
C VAL A 109 -7.85 -11.52 -0.96
N GLY A 110 -8.50 -12.68 -1.02
CA GLY A 110 -9.94 -12.78 -1.25
C GLY A 110 -10.73 -12.14 -0.12
N LYS A 111 -10.30 -12.35 1.13
CA LYS A 111 -10.88 -11.71 2.30
C LYS A 111 -10.69 -10.20 2.24
N PHE A 112 -9.50 -9.73 1.86
CA PHE A 112 -9.23 -8.31 1.67
C PHE A 112 -10.22 -7.70 0.68
N LYS A 113 -10.37 -8.32 -0.49
CA LYS A 113 -11.29 -7.86 -1.52
C LYS A 113 -12.73 -7.79 -0.99
N ASN A 114 -13.15 -8.84 -0.28
CA ASN A 114 -14.51 -8.91 0.26
C ASN A 114 -14.78 -7.78 1.26
N ILE A 115 -13.84 -7.52 2.17
CA ILE A 115 -13.99 -6.45 3.16
C ILE A 115 -14.11 -5.09 2.45
N VAL A 116 -13.20 -4.80 1.52
CA VAL A 116 -13.17 -3.50 0.84
C VAL A 116 -14.42 -3.29 -0.01
N GLU A 117 -14.77 -4.26 -0.86
CA GLU A 117 -15.87 -4.09 -1.82
C GLU A 117 -17.24 -4.17 -1.16
N THR A 118 -17.36 -4.83 0.00
CA THR A 118 -18.59 -4.84 0.78
C THR A 118 -18.84 -3.49 1.46
N ASN A 119 -17.79 -2.79 1.85
CA ASN A 119 -17.88 -1.52 2.59
C ASN A 119 -17.74 -0.28 1.71
N SER A 120 -17.36 -0.42 0.44
CA SER A 120 -17.27 0.71 -0.49
C SER A 120 -17.53 0.25 -1.92
N VAL A 121 -18.53 0.86 -2.56
CA VAL A 121 -18.85 0.59 -3.96
C VAL A 121 -17.94 1.36 -4.93
N ASN A 122 -17.14 2.29 -4.41
CA ASN A 122 -16.29 3.16 -5.21
C ASN A 122 -14.84 2.72 -5.29
N ILE A 123 -14.49 1.63 -4.62
CA ILE A 123 -13.12 1.08 -4.64
C ILE A 123 -13.16 -0.29 -5.30
N GLU A 124 -12.39 -0.44 -6.37
CA GLU A 124 -12.24 -1.72 -7.06
C GLU A 124 -10.96 -2.40 -6.58
N VAL A 125 -11.07 -3.66 -6.15
CA VAL A 125 -9.91 -4.49 -5.80
C VAL A 125 -9.58 -5.40 -6.98
N VAL A 126 -8.37 -5.29 -7.53
CA VAL A 126 -7.91 -6.11 -8.64
C VAL A 126 -6.87 -7.09 -8.12
N GLN A 127 -7.16 -8.39 -8.23
CA GLN A 127 -6.24 -9.44 -7.81
C GLN A 127 -5.44 -9.91 -9.02
N LEU A 128 -4.12 -9.75 -8.96
CA LEU A 128 -3.21 -10.30 -9.94
C LEU A 128 -2.52 -11.53 -9.36
N ASP A 129 -2.13 -12.44 -10.22
CA ASP A 129 -1.42 -13.65 -9.79
C ASP A 129 0.09 -13.37 -9.72
N TRP A 130 0.51 -12.77 -8.61
CA TRP A 130 1.92 -12.46 -8.38
C TRP A 130 2.77 -13.70 -8.07
N TYR A 131 2.11 -14.79 -7.66
CA TYR A 131 2.80 -16.02 -7.22
C TYR A 131 2.19 -17.23 -7.95
N PRO A 132 2.39 -17.35 -9.25
CA PRO A 132 1.86 -18.51 -10.00
C PRO A 132 2.56 -19.81 -9.60
N ASP A 133 1.86 -20.92 -9.71
CA ASP A 133 2.40 -22.26 -9.42
C ASP A 133 3.49 -22.67 -10.42
#